data_92341f0fdbe8dce6a82a9ba591b2874c
#
_entry.id   92341f0fdbe8dce6a82a9ba591b2874c
#
_cell.length_a   1.000
_cell.length_b   1.000
_cell.length_c   1.000
_cell.angle_alpha   90.00
_cell.angle_beta   90.00
_cell.angle_gamma   90.00
#
_symmetry.space_group_name_H-M   'P 1'
#
loop_
_entity.id
_entity.type
_entity.pdbx_description
1 polymer ?
#
loop_
_entity_poly.entity_id
_entity_poly.type
_entity_poly.pdbx_seq_one_letter_code
_entity_poly.pdbx_strand_id
1 'polypeptide(L)'
;LRARTLEDEHAAKFFQMLGAAERPLIYAGGGVIHSDGAEELRAFAHEFGIPVVTTLMGIGTFDTTEPLALHMLGMHGAAFANYAVDDCDFLFCLGARFDDRVAGVPAKFARNAKRIAHMDVDASEINKVKRVQWSHVGLLRPALEKLRLQGKGAGFKRDWSPWHAHVAELKRRYAMNYDR
;
A
#
# COMPACT_ATOMS: atom_id res chain seq x y z
N LEU A 1 -8.90 22.84 5.95
CA LEU A 1 -7.99 21.84 6.53
C LEU A 1 -6.55 22.32 6.31
N ARG A 2 -5.82 22.66 7.38
CA ARG A 2 -4.37 22.88 7.23
C ARG A 2 -3.75 21.50 6.96
N ALA A 3 -3.21 21.31 5.77
CA ALA A 3 -2.42 20.12 5.45
C ALA A 3 -1.28 20.03 6.48
N ARG A 4 -1.25 18.93 7.24
CA ARG A 4 -0.14 18.69 8.16
C ARG A 4 1.06 18.25 7.34
N THR A 5 2.20 18.86 7.60
CA THR A 5 3.48 18.44 7.03
C THR A 5 3.94 17.17 7.74
N LEU A 6 4.45 16.21 6.99
CA LEU A 6 5.06 15.01 7.57
C LEU A 6 6.42 15.39 8.20
N GLU A 7 6.56 15.19 9.52
CA GLU A 7 7.78 15.47 10.26
C GLU A 7 8.85 14.40 10.03
N ASP A 8 10.12 14.78 10.07
CA ASP A 8 11.26 13.88 9.80
C ASP A 8 11.31 12.70 10.76
N GLU A 9 11.09 12.93 12.05
CA GLU A 9 11.06 11.86 13.04
C GLU A 9 9.92 10.86 12.76
N HIS A 10 8.77 11.38 12.33
CA HIS A 10 7.62 10.55 12.01
C HIS A 10 7.87 9.69 10.75
N ALA A 11 8.52 10.26 9.74
CA ALA A 11 8.95 9.52 8.57
C ALA A 11 10.05 8.48 8.90
N ALA A 12 10.97 8.78 9.82
CA ALA A 12 11.97 7.81 10.29
C ALA A 12 11.32 6.59 10.96
N LYS A 13 10.26 6.79 11.77
CA LYS A 13 9.46 5.70 12.36
C LYS A 13 8.81 4.81 11.28
N PHE A 14 8.32 5.40 10.20
CA PHE A 14 7.80 4.63 9.06
C PHE A 14 8.88 3.69 8.50
N PHE A 15 10.08 4.19 8.21
CA PHE A 15 11.16 3.37 7.66
C PHE A 15 11.70 2.34 8.65
N GLN A 16 11.67 2.62 9.95
CA GLN A 16 11.97 1.62 10.97
C GLN A 16 10.98 0.44 10.90
N MET A 17 9.69 0.72 10.72
CA MET A 17 8.66 -0.31 10.58
C MET A 17 8.79 -1.06 9.26
N LEU A 18 8.99 -0.35 8.16
CA LEU A 18 9.19 -0.94 6.83
C LEU A 18 10.46 -1.81 6.80
N GLY A 19 11.55 -1.35 7.43
CA GLY A 19 12.80 -2.09 7.52
C GLY A 19 12.70 -3.41 8.29
N ALA A 20 11.71 -3.55 9.17
CA ALA A 20 11.44 -4.78 9.91
C ALA A 20 10.43 -5.73 9.20
N ALA A 21 9.94 -5.33 8.02
CA ALA A 21 9.05 -6.17 7.22
C ALA A 21 9.83 -7.15 6.35
N GLU A 22 9.17 -8.22 5.93
CA GLU A 22 9.63 -9.18 4.94
C GLU A 22 8.73 -9.20 3.71
N ARG A 23 7.47 -8.80 3.86
CA ARG A 23 6.42 -8.85 2.83
C ARG A 23 5.61 -7.55 2.80
N PRO A 24 6.25 -6.41 2.48
CA PRO A 24 5.56 -5.14 2.41
C PRO A 24 4.62 -5.07 1.21
N LEU A 25 3.48 -4.39 1.39
CA LEU A 25 2.48 -4.18 0.35
C LEU A 25 1.90 -2.77 0.47
N ILE A 26 1.75 -2.08 -0.66
CA ILE A 26 1.00 -0.83 -0.75
C ILE A 26 -0.45 -1.13 -1.13
N TYR A 27 -1.38 -0.50 -0.42
CA TYR A 27 -2.81 -0.55 -0.67
C TYR A 27 -3.29 0.85 -1.05
N ALA A 28 -3.46 1.12 -2.36
CA ALA A 28 -3.77 2.43 -2.91
C ALA A 28 -5.26 2.59 -3.20
N GLY A 29 -5.86 3.62 -2.64
CA GLY A 29 -7.26 3.99 -2.86
C GLY A 29 -7.45 5.25 -3.69
N GLY A 30 -8.71 5.69 -3.83
CA GLY A 30 -9.09 6.88 -4.59
C GLY A 30 -8.48 8.19 -4.07
N GLY A 31 -8.09 8.23 -2.79
CA GLY A 31 -7.40 9.38 -2.22
C GLY A 31 -6.07 9.70 -2.91
N VAL A 32 -5.41 8.71 -3.52
CA VAL A 32 -4.20 8.92 -4.34
C VAL A 32 -4.53 9.77 -5.57
N ILE A 33 -5.63 9.46 -6.27
CA ILE A 33 -6.09 10.24 -7.44
C ILE A 33 -6.51 11.65 -7.01
N HIS A 34 -7.32 11.75 -5.95
CA HIS A 34 -7.81 13.04 -5.46
C HIS A 34 -6.70 13.99 -4.97
N SER A 35 -5.57 13.44 -4.55
CA SER A 35 -4.40 14.23 -4.12
C SER A 35 -3.40 14.49 -5.26
N ASP A 36 -3.70 14.06 -6.49
CA ASP A 36 -2.76 14.10 -7.62
C ASP A 36 -1.41 13.41 -7.27
N GLY A 37 -1.48 12.31 -6.52
CA GLY A 37 -0.31 11.61 -5.95
C GLY A 37 0.07 10.32 -6.67
N ALA A 38 -0.45 10.07 -7.87
CA ALA A 38 -0.19 8.81 -8.58
C ALA A 38 1.27 8.68 -9.05
N GLU A 39 1.91 9.78 -9.43
CA GLU A 39 3.31 9.81 -9.82
C GLU A 39 4.21 9.51 -8.61
N GLU A 40 3.93 10.14 -7.47
CA GLU A 40 4.67 9.92 -6.22
C GLU A 40 4.48 8.50 -5.69
N LEU A 41 3.28 7.92 -5.84
CA LEU A 41 3.04 6.51 -5.51
C LEU A 41 3.94 5.60 -6.37
N ARG A 42 3.95 5.81 -7.69
CA ARG A 42 4.80 5.01 -8.61
C ARG A 42 6.28 5.17 -8.27
N ALA A 43 6.73 6.42 -8.09
CA ALA A 43 8.11 6.69 -7.72
C ALA A 43 8.50 6.05 -6.39
N PHE A 44 7.62 6.06 -5.38
CA PHE A 44 7.84 5.41 -4.09
C PHE A 44 7.89 3.88 -4.23
N ALA A 45 6.93 3.29 -4.93
CA ALA A 45 6.85 1.84 -5.13
C ALA A 45 8.10 1.30 -5.85
N HIS A 46 8.55 2.00 -6.90
CA HIS A 46 9.75 1.63 -7.65
C HIS A 46 11.04 1.82 -6.85
N GLU A 47 11.20 2.97 -6.17
CA GLU A 47 12.40 3.25 -5.36
C GLU A 47 12.64 2.17 -4.31
N PHE A 48 11.57 1.67 -3.69
CA PHE A 48 11.67 0.70 -2.59
C PHE A 48 11.24 -0.72 -2.97
N GLY A 49 10.86 -0.96 -4.22
CA GLY A 49 10.49 -2.29 -4.72
C GLY A 49 9.25 -2.89 -4.06
N ILE A 50 8.24 -2.08 -3.71
CA ILE A 50 7.07 -2.54 -2.96
C ILE A 50 5.90 -2.79 -3.91
N PRO A 51 5.31 -4.02 -3.93
CA PRO A 51 4.13 -4.32 -4.73
C PRO A 51 2.92 -3.46 -4.34
N VAL A 52 2.02 -3.23 -5.32
CA VAL A 52 0.86 -2.35 -5.18
C VAL A 52 -0.43 -3.08 -5.54
N VAL A 53 -1.40 -3.07 -4.62
CA VAL A 53 -2.81 -3.38 -4.88
C VAL A 53 -3.63 -2.09 -4.88
N THR A 54 -4.70 -2.05 -5.68
CA THR A 54 -5.57 -0.88 -5.76
C THR A 54 -7.00 -1.21 -5.36
N THR A 55 -7.71 -0.23 -4.79
CA THR A 55 -9.17 -0.28 -4.73
C THR A 55 -9.76 -0.05 -6.12
N LEU A 56 -11.07 -0.27 -6.29
CA LEU A 56 -11.79 0.16 -7.50
C LEU A 56 -11.53 1.64 -7.81
N MET A 57 -11.60 2.50 -6.81
CA MET A 57 -11.38 3.95 -6.96
C MET A 57 -9.89 4.33 -7.11
N GLY A 58 -8.98 3.39 -6.89
CA GLY A 58 -7.54 3.56 -7.09
C GLY A 58 -7.03 3.04 -8.43
N ILE A 59 -7.90 2.46 -9.27
CA ILE A 59 -7.52 1.99 -10.62
C ILE A 59 -6.99 3.18 -11.44
N GLY A 60 -5.85 2.96 -12.12
CA GLY A 60 -5.14 4.00 -12.87
C GLY A 60 -4.00 4.69 -12.10
N THR A 61 -3.89 4.49 -10.79
CA THR A 61 -2.77 5.05 -10.01
C THR A 61 -1.45 4.32 -10.27
N PHE A 62 -1.51 3.05 -10.66
CA PHE A 62 -0.36 2.22 -10.96
C PHE A 62 -0.57 1.44 -12.25
N ASP A 63 0.47 1.31 -13.09
CA ASP A 63 0.39 0.58 -14.35
C ASP A 63 0.24 -0.92 -14.09
N THR A 64 -0.87 -1.50 -14.55
CA THR A 64 -1.20 -2.91 -14.33
C THR A 64 -0.31 -3.88 -15.09
N THR A 65 0.46 -3.42 -16.07
CA THR A 65 1.40 -4.25 -16.83
C THR A 65 2.73 -4.50 -16.10
N GLU A 66 3.00 -3.71 -15.06
CA GLU A 66 4.25 -3.78 -14.34
C GLU A 66 4.32 -4.99 -13.37
N PRO A 67 5.53 -5.53 -13.13
CA PRO A 67 5.71 -6.66 -12.21
C PRO A 67 5.19 -6.40 -10.79
N LEU A 68 5.34 -5.16 -10.29
CA LEU A 68 4.88 -4.75 -8.95
C LEU A 68 3.36 -4.56 -8.86
N ALA A 69 2.64 -4.48 -9.99
CA ALA A 69 1.19 -4.33 -9.98
C ALA A 69 0.48 -5.62 -9.60
N LEU A 70 -0.38 -5.57 -8.58
CA LEU A 70 -1.22 -6.68 -8.15
C LEU A 70 -2.70 -6.46 -8.48
N HIS A 71 -3.01 -5.47 -9.29
CA HIS A 71 -4.36 -5.14 -9.74
C HIS A 71 -5.31 -4.78 -8.58
N MET A 72 -6.62 -4.87 -8.83
CA MET A 72 -7.66 -4.57 -7.85
C MET A 72 -7.82 -5.70 -6.84
N LEU A 73 -7.94 -5.34 -5.56
CA LEU A 73 -8.30 -6.25 -4.46
C LEU A 73 -9.80 -6.14 -4.13
N GLY A 74 -10.24 -6.94 -3.18
CA GLY A 74 -11.59 -6.94 -2.64
C GLY A 74 -12.50 -8.01 -3.26
N MET A 75 -13.81 -7.90 -3.01
CA MET A 75 -14.80 -8.91 -3.38
C MET A 75 -14.84 -9.23 -4.88
N HIS A 76 -14.59 -8.23 -5.72
CA HIS A 76 -14.54 -8.37 -7.19
C HIS A 76 -13.12 -8.22 -7.75
N GLY A 77 -12.12 -8.27 -6.89
CA GLY A 77 -10.71 -8.15 -7.24
C GLY A 77 -10.08 -9.46 -7.67
N ALA A 78 -8.84 -9.37 -8.12
CA ALA A 78 -8.04 -10.52 -8.49
C ALA A 78 -7.74 -11.39 -7.26
N ALA A 79 -7.85 -12.72 -7.40
CA ALA A 79 -7.59 -13.64 -6.31
C ALA A 79 -6.15 -13.50 -5.78
N PHE A 80 -5.17 -13.36 -6.67
CA PHE A 80 -3.77 -13.14 -6.29
C PHE A 80 -3.56 -11.83 -5.50
N ALA A 81 -4.35 -10.76 -5.78
CA ALA A 81 -4.30 -9.53 -5.01
C ALA A 81 -4.77 -9.75 -3.56
N ASN A 82 -5.89 -10.48 -3.40
CA ASN A 82 -6.44 -10.79 -2.09
C ASN A 82 -5.51 -11.69 -1.27
N TYR A 83 -4.89 -12.71 -1.89
CA TYR A 83 -3.90 -13.56 -1.23
C TYR A 83 -2.65 -12.76 -0.83
N ALA A 84 -2.16 -11.86 -1.68
CA ALA A 84 -1.03 -11.00 -1.33
C ALA A 84 -1.32 -10.08 -0.14
N VAL A 85 -2.56 -9.56 -0.04
CA VAL A 85 -2.99 -8.78 1.14
C VAL A 85 -3.02 -9.65 2.40
N ASP A 86 -3.50 -10.88 2.30
CA ASP A 86 -3.50 -11.80 3.45
C ASP A 86 -2.10 -12.22 3.88
N ASP A 87 -1.18 -12.37 2.92
CA ASP A 87 0.18 -12.84 3.17
C ASP A 87 1.16 -11.73 3.58
N CYS A 88 0.82 -10.45 3.32
CA CYS A 88 1.70 -9.33 3.69
C CYS A 88 1.87 -9.23 5.22
N ASP A 89 3.05 -8.76 5.66
CA ASP A 89 3.33 -8.49 7.07
C ASP A 89 3.43 -7.00 7.40
N PHE A 90 3.50 -6.16 6.37
CA PHE A 90 3.43 -4.71 6.45
C PHE A 90 2.49 -4.19 5.36
N LEU A 91 1.41 -3.51 5.75
CA LEU A 91 0.46 -2.91 4.82
C LEU A 91 0.52 -1.39 4.88
N PHE A 92 0.86 -0.75 3.77
CA PHE A 92 0.85 0.70 3.65
C PHE A 92 -0.39 1.18 2.89
N CYS A 93 -1.38 1.64 3.62
CA CYS A 93 -2.66 2.14 3.10
C CYS A 93 -2.55 3.62 2.73
N LEU A 94 -2.91 3.94 1.49
CA LEU A 94 -2.84 5.28 0.90
C LEU A 94 -4.21 5.72 0.39
N GLY A 95 -4.87 6.63 1.10
CA GLY A 95 -6.16 7.18 0.70
C GLY A 95 -7.23 6.12 0.45
N ALA A 96 -7.29 5.10 1.33
CA ALA A 96 -8.25 4.01 1.25
C ALA A 96 -8.88 3.76 2.63
N ARG A 97 -10.19 3.45 2.66
CA ARG A 97 -11.00 3.49 3.88
C ARG A 97 -11.24 2.13 4.55
N PHE A 98 -10.70 1.05 4.03
CA PHE A 98 -11.00 -0.31 4.51
C PHE A 98 -12.51 -0.63 4.55
N ASP A 99 -13.26 -0.19 3.54
CA ASP A 99 -14.70 -0.41 3.50
C ASP A 99 -15.08 -1.91 3.34
N ASP A 100 -16.37 -2.22 3.48
CA ASP A 100 -16.91 -3.57 3.50
C ASP A 100 -16.68 -4.35 2.19
N ARG A 101 -16.63 -3.67 1.06
CA ARG A 101 -16.37 -4.30 -0.26
C ARG A 101 -14.94 -4.79 -0.42
N VAL A 102 -14.04 -4.26 0.40
CA VAL A 102 -12.61 -4.61 0.41
C VAL A 102 -12.27 -5.43 1.65
N ALA A 103 -12.51 -4.89 2.83
CA ALA A 103 -12.12 -5.52 4.08
C ALA A 103 -13.08 -6.64 4.52
N GLY A 104 -14.35 -6.62 4.05
CA GLY A 104 -15.36 -7.61 4.40
C GLY A 104 -15.45 -7.76 5.91
N VAL A 105 -14.92 -8.86 6.44
CA VAL A 105 -14.77 -9.05 7.89
C VAL A 105 -13.41 -8.47 8.32
N PRO A 106 -13.37 -7.33 9.04
CA PRO A 106 -12.12 -6.62 9.35
C PRO A 106 -11.04 -7.49 10.04
N ALA A 107 -11.46 -8.42 10.89
CA ALA A 107 -10.53 -9.33 11.58
C ALA A 107 -9.80 -10.30 10.63
N LYS A 108 -10.43 -10.60 9.48
CA LYS A 108 -9.86 -11.53 8.48
C LYS A 108 -9.05 -10.81 7.40
N PHE A 109 -9.26 -9.52 7.20
CA PHE A 109 -8.53 -8.73 6.19
C PHE A 109 -7.10 -8.46 6.64
N ALA A 110 -6.13 -8.68 5.76
CA ALA A 110 -4.70 -8.48 6.04
C ALA A 110 -4.30 -9.13 7.40
N ARG A 111 -4.73 -10.35 7.63
CA ARG A 111 -4.64 -11.05 8.93
C ARG A 111 -3.19 -11.28 9.39
N ASN A 112 -2.24 -11.36 8.46
CA ASN A 112 -0.83 -11.54 8.76
C ASN A 112 -0.07 -10.20 8.85
N ALA A 113 -0.70 -9.06 8.55
CA ALA A 113 -0.07 -7.75 8.67
C ALA A 113 0.20 -7.40 10.13
N LYS A 114 1.45 -7.57 10.54
CA LYS A 114 1.93 -7.23 11.88
C LYS A 114 1.92 -5.71 12.12
N ARG A 115 2.04 -4.94 11.04
CA ARG A 115 2.05 -3.47 11.07
C ARG A 115 1.27 -2.92 9.90
N ILE A 116 0.45 -1.92 10.19
CA ILE A 116 -0.30 -1.17 9.19
C ILE A 116 0.09 0.31 9.33
N ALA A 117 0.52 0.91 8.23
CA ALA A 117 0.69 2.35 8.09
C ALA A 117 -0.46 2.91 7.26
N HIS A 118 -1.05 4.05 7.65
CA HIS A 118 -2.19 4.63 6.96
C HIS A 118 -1.99 6.13 6.75
N MET A 119 -2.05 6.57 5.51
CA MET A 119 -2.15 7.98 5.14
C MET A 119 -3.54 8.28 4.60
N ASP A 120 -4.17 9.30 5.16
CA ASP A 120 -5.44 9.82 4.65
C ASP A 120 -5.54 11.34 4.91
N VAL A 121 -6.36 12.03 4.12
CA VAL A 121 -6.68 13.43 4.36
C VAL A 121 -7.74 13.57 5.46
N ASP A 122 -8.57 12.55 5.65
CA ASP A 122 -9.62 12.49 6.64
C ASP A 122 -9.15 11.77 7.90
N ALA A 123 -9.00 12.53 9.00
CA ALA A 123 -8.61 11.97 10.29
C ALA A 123 -9.60 10.93 10.83
N SER A 124 -10.87 10.99 10.42
CA SER A 124 -11.91 10.06 10.88
C SER A 124 -11.75 8.65 10.29
N GLU A 125 -11.00 8.49 9.22
CA GLU A 125 -10.71 7.17 8.63
C GLU A 125 -9.58 6.44 9.36
N ILE A 126 -8.73 7.18 10.12
CA ILE A 126 -7.63 6.57 10.87
C ILE A 126 -8.17 5.77 12.07
N ASN A 127 -7.78 4.51 12.19
CA ASN A 127 -8.23 3.57 13.24
C ASN A 127 -9.73 3.24 13.22
N LYS A 128 -10.47 3.62 12.19
CA LYS A 128 -11.91 3.40 12.10
C LYS A 128 -12.26 1.91 11.96
N VAL A 129 -11.63 1.22 11.04
CA VAL A 129 -11.89 -0.20 10.73
C VAL A 129 -10.73 -1.08 11.18
N LYS A 130 -9.49 -0.68 10.90
CA LYS A 130 -8.27 -1.38 11.28
C LYS A 130 -7.43 -0.49 12.19
N ARG A 131 -6.91 -1.05 13.28
CA ARG A 131 -5.90 -0.35 14.09
C ARG A 131 -4.59 -0.25 13.32
N VAL A 132 -4.01 0.95 13.30
CA VAL A 132 -2.76 1.22 12.60
C VAL A 132 -1.66 1.59 13.60
N GLN A 133 -0.42 1.21 13.29
CA GLN A 133 0.75 1.50 14.13
C GLN A 133 1.44 2.79 13.74
N TRP A 134 1.15 3.28 12.53
CA TRP A 134 1.65 4.55 12.04
C TRP A 134 0.57 5.21 11.19
N SER A 135 0.41 6.53 11.31
CA SER A 135 -0.55 7.25 10.48
C SER A 135 -0.08 8.68 10.18
N HIS A 136 -0.46 9.17 9.02
CA HIS A 136 -0.31 10.58 8.67
C HIS A 136 -1.65 11.12 8.15
N VAL A 137 -2.11 12.23 8.74
CA VAL A 137 -3.32 12.93 8.30
C VAL A 137 -2.89 14.17 7.54
N GLY A 138 -3.04 14.14 6.20
CA GLY A 138 -2.62 15.23 5.33
C GLY A 138 -2.73 14.87 3.86
N LEU A 139 -2.23 15.76 3.00
CA LEU A 139 -2.18 15.52 1.56
C LEU A 139 -1.17 14.42 1.23
N LEU A 140 -1.60 13.42 0.47
CA LEU A 140 -0.76 12.27 0.12
C LEU A 140 0.45 12.64 -0.72
N ARG A 141 0.27 13.48 -1.75
CA ARG A 141 1.35 13.84 -2.67
C ARG A 141 2.60 14.34 -1.97
N PRO A 142 2.57 15.46 -1.19
CA PRO A 142 3.77 15.97 -0.54
C PRO A 142 4.29 15.02 0.56
N ALA A 143 3.42 14.23 1.19
CA ALA A 143 3.84 13.27 2.21
C ALA A 143 4.59 12.07 1.60
N LEU A 144 4.13 11.55 0.46
CA LEU A 144 4.82 10.47 -0.27
C LEU A 144 6.15 10.95 -0.83
N GLU A 145 6.20 12.14 -1.41
CA GLU A 145 7.45 12.75 -1.88
C GLU A 145 8.45 12.85 -0.73
N LYS A 146 8.02 13.38 0.42
CA LYS A 146 8.88 13.49 1.59
C LYS A 146 9.36 12.14 2.09
N LEU A 147 8.50 11.13 2.20
CA LEU A 147 8.91 9.77 2.57
C LEU A 147 9.97 9.24 1.60
N ARG A 148 9.71 9.35 0.30
CA ARG A 148 10.64 8.86 -0.72
C ARG A 148 12.02 9.53 -0.60
N LEU A 149 12.05 10.85 -0.51
CA LEU A 149 13.31 11.60 -0.39
C LEU A 149 14.06 11.25 0.90
N GLN A 150 13.37 11.10 2.01
CA GLN A 150 13.98 10.74 3.29
C GLN A 150 14.53 9.31 3.28
N GLY A 151 13.77 8.34 2.76
CA GLY A 151 14.25 6.96 2.64
C GLY A 151 15.47 6.86 1.73
N LYS A 152 15.44 7.56 0.59
CA LYS A 152 16.59 7.65 -0.33
C LYS A 152 17.80 8.31 0.33
N GLY A 153 17.59 9.44 1.01
CA GLY A 153 18.67 10.16 1.70
C GLY A 153 19.29 9.37 2.85
N ALA A 154 18.51 8.54 3.53
CA ALA A 154 18.97 7.60 4.56
C ALA A 154 19.60 6.33 3.98
N GLY A 155 19.66 6.16 2.66
CA GLY A 155 20.17 4.97 2.02
C GLY A 155 19.35 3.70 2.30
N PHE A 156 18.04 3.86 2.55
CA PHE A 156 17.17 2.72 2.85
C PHE A 156 17.14 1.74 1.67
N LYS A 157 17.56 0.51 1.94
CA LYS A 157 17.56 -0.61 0.99
C LYS A 157 17.19 -1.88 1.70
N ARG A 158 16.33 -2.67 1.07
CA ARG A 158 15.94 -4.00 1.54
C ARG A 158 15.84 -4.93 0.33
N ASP A 159 16.17 -6.18 0.53
CA ASP A 159 15.94 -7.23 -0.47
C ASP A 159 14.57 -7.84 -0.24
N TRP A 160 13.68 -7.64 -1.20
CA TRP A 160 12.34 -8.22 -1.25
C TRP A 160 12.24 -9.40 -2.23
N SER A 161 13.35 -9.91 -2.74
CA SER A 161 13.33 -10.97 -3.76
C SER A 161 12.50 -12.19 -3.40
N PRO A 162 12.51 -12.70 -2.14
CA PRO A 162 11.62 -13.81 -1.74
C PRO A 162 10.15 -13.43 -1.83
N TRP A 163 9.81 -12.19 -1.47
CA TRP A 163 8.44 -11.67 -1.56
C TRP A 163 7.99 -11.48 -3.02
N HIS A 164 8.86 -10.94 -3.86
CA HIS A 164 8.58 -10.80 -5.30
C HIS A 164 8.37 -12.15 -5.96
N ALA A 165 9.18 -13.16 -5.62
CA ALA A 165 8.99 -14.52 -6.11
C ALA A 165 7.65 -15.12 -5.68
N HIS A 166 7.25 -14.92 -4.42
CA HIS A 166 5.94 -15.35 -3.92
C HIS A 166 4.78 -14.65 -4.65
N VAL A 167 4.86 -13.33 -4.82
CA VAL A 167 3.86 -12.55 -5.57
C VAL A 167 3.76 -13.02 -7.03
N ALA A 168 4.89 -13.28 -7.68
CA ALA A 168 4.90 -13.81 -9.05
C ALA A 168 4.23 -15.19 -9.13
N GLU A 169 4.46 -16.07 -8.14
CA GLU A 169 3.81 -17.38 -8.06
C GLU A 169 2.29 -17.23 -7.83
N LEU A 170 1.85 -16.32 -6.97
CA LEU A 170 0.43 -16.02 -6.79
C LEU A 170 -0.21 -15.58 -8.12
N LYS A 171 0.44 -14.66 -8.85
CA LYS A 171 -0.04 -14.21 -10.17
C LYS A 171 -0.14 -15.35 -11.16
N ARG A 172 0.86 -16.24 -11.21
CA ARG A 172 0.87 -17.42 -12.09
C ARG A 172 -0.24 -18.41 -11.71
N ARG A 173 -0.40 -18.72 -10.43
CA ARG A 173 -1.34 -19.72 -9.93
C ARG A 173 -2.80 -19.30 -10.05
N TYR A 174 -3.06 -18.02 -9.85
CA TYR A 174 -4.41 -17.45 -9.85
C TYR A 174 -4.62 -16.46 -11.00
N ALA A 175 -3.92 -16.69 -12.12
CA ALA A 175 -4.09 -15.88 -13.32
C ALA A 175 -5.56 -15.83 -13.73
N MET A 176 -6.02 -14.65 -14.17
CA MET A 176 -7.35 -14.49 -14.77
C MET A 176 -7.31 -15.02 -16.20
N ASN A 177 -7.40 -16.34 -16.35
CA ASN A 177 -7.45 -16.99 -17.66
C ASN A 177 -8.92 -17.20 -18.04
N TYR A 178 -9.27 -16.82 -19.27
CA TYR A 178 -10.54 -17.13 -19.88
C TYR A 178 -10.30 -18.19 -20.95
N ASP A 179 -10.99 -19.31 -20.87
CA ASP A 179 -11.07 -20.26 -21.99
C ASP A 179 -11.78 -19.54 -23.15
N ARG A 180 -11.13 -19.52 -24.30
CA ARG A 180 -11.69 -18.92 -25.53
C ARG A 180 -12.57 -19.91 -26.25
#